data_fee73a3e0ab14fd84b3c86123548dd22
#
_entry.id   fee73a3e0ab14fd84b3c86123548dd22
#
_cell.length_a   1.000
_cell.length_b   1.000
_cell.length_c   1.000
_cell.angle_alpha   90.00
_cell.angle_beta   90.00
_cell.angle_gamma   90.00
#
_symmetry.space_group_name_H-M   'P 1'
#
loop_
_entity.id
_entity.type
_entity.pdbx_description
1 polymer ?
#
loop_
_entity_poly.entity_id
_entity_poly.type
_entity_poly.pdbx_seq_one_letter_code
_entity_poly.pdbx_strand_id
1 'polypeptide(L)'
;RIYNVHMISSMTGYGSASRQVSLGAGVVADLQVECRAVNSRFLDLGFRLPDECRAAEPVLRELITQSLSRGKVEFRAAWRINNSSGLAKADPQAVGALNSERLEALKALQAKVQETFGNAQELSVADILRWPGVVSEPRGEEEGWITATVEAGKQALAVLLESRNAEGKALVGVLTSITNKMRAIVQKIEPKLPESVAHYQEKLTERLSEALAAQEQAKGSSGPGVELMERIRQEVVLYAVRIDVAEEFARLKTHLQAVETALGGKGPVGKRLDFLMQELNREANTRSSKSVSEECTQAALELKLLIEQMREQVQNLE
;
A
#
# COMPACT_ATOMS: atom_id res chain seq x y z
N ARG A 1 -23.81 4.74 -4.57
CA ARG A 1 -23.09 4.18 -5.76
C ARG A 1 -22.43 5.30 -6.58
N ILE A 2 -21.56 6.13 -5.98
CA ILE A 2 -20.98 7.29 -6.69
C ILE A 2 -19.47 7.11 -6.99
N TYR A 3 -18.81 6.05 -6.49
CA TYR A 3 -17.34 5.94 -6.59
C TYR A 3 -16.81 4.65 -7.24
N ASN A 4 -17.64 3.93 -8.03
CA ASN A 4 -17.18 2.75 -8.76
C ASN A 4 -16.73 3.09 -10.18
N VAL A 5 -15.74 3.94 -10.34
CA VAL A 5 -14.85 3.90 -11.51
C VAL A 5 -13.68 3.03 -11.09
N HIS A 6 -13.60 1.82 -11.65
CA HIS A 6 -12.48 0.88 -11.45
C HIS A 6 -11.17 1.48 -11.98
N MET A 7 -10.64 2.45 -11.25
CA MET A 7 -9.29 2.98 -11.50
C MET A 7 -8.33 2.25 -10.58
N ILE A 8 -7.14 1.97 -11.08
CA ILE A 8 -6.04 1.46 -10.29
C ILE A 8 -5.72 2.47 -9.20
N SER A 9 -5.81 2.08 -7.94
CA SER A 9 -5.57 2.92 -6.78
C SER A 9 -4.43 2.38 -5.91
N SER A 10 -3.78 3.26 -5.15
CA SER A 10 -2.85 2.83 -4.11
C SER A 10 -3.61 2.28 -2.90
N MET A 11 -2.98 1.36 -2.17
CA MET A 11 -3.51 0.88 -0.89
C MET A 11 -3.24 1.85 0.27
N THR A 12 -2.34 2.81 0.08
CA THR A 12 -2.01 3.84 1.05
C THR A 12 -2.75 5.14 0.73
N GLY A 13 -3.08 5.90 1.75
CA GLY A 13 -3.72 7.19 1.57
C GLY A 13 -3.98 7.89 2.89
N TYR A 14 -4.22 9.19 2.81
CA TYR A 14 -4.56 10.05 3.92
C TYR A 14 -5.64 11.05 3.50
N GLY A 15 -6.58 11.30 4.40
CA GLY A 15 -7.57 12.35 4.23
C GLY A 15 -7.94 12.95 5.58
N SER A 16 -8.20 14.23 5.59
CA SER A 16 -8.66 14.96 6.78
C SER A 16 -9.73 15.97 6.43
N ALA A 17 -10.57 16.25 7.40
CA ALA A 17 -11.60 17.28 7.29
C ALA A 17 -11.87 17.87 8.67
N SER A 18 -12.42 19.07 8.70
CA SER A 18 -12.82 19.75 9.92
C SER A 18 -14.27 20.23 9.83
N ARG A 19 -14.92 20.30 11.00
CA ARG A 19 -16.26 20.88 11.17
C ARG A 19 -16.30 21.65 12.48
N GLN A 20 -17.22 22.58 12.53
CA GLN A 20 -17.51 23.31 13.77
C GLN A 20 -18.76 22.72 14.42
N VAL A 21 -18.70 22.57 15.73
CA VAL A 21 -19.81 22.09 16.57
C VAL A 21 -20.15 23.19 17.58
N SER A 22 -21.41 23.58 17.64
CA SER A 22 -21.88 24.52 18.66
C SER A 22 -21.99 23.80 20.00
N LEU A 23 -21.36 24.36 21.02
CA LEU A 23 -21.43 23.85 22.40
C LEU A 23 -22.50 24.60 23.23
N GLY A 24 -23.24 25.52 22.58
CA GLY A 24 -24.18 26.43 23.26
C GLY A 24 -23.51 27.73 23.69
N ALA A 25 -24.33 28.72 24.06
CA ALA A 25 -23.90 30.01 24.57
C ALA A 25 -22.82 30.74 23.74
N GLY A 26 -22.79 30.53 22.42
CA GLY A 26 -21.79 31.14 21.52
C GLY A 26 -20.42 30.48 21.52
N VAL A 27 -20.25 29.40 22.27
CA VAL A 27 -19.00 28.61 22.27
C VAL A 27 -19.03 27.59 21.13
N VAL A 28 -17.94 27.53 20.39
CA VAL A 28 -17.79 26.62 19.24
C VAL A 28 -16.56 25.71 19.45
N ALA A 29 -16.72 24.44 19.14
CA ALA A 29 -15.61 23.51 19.06
C ALA A 29 -15.22 23.27 17.60
N ASP A 30 -13.92 23.22 17.31
CA ASP A 30 -13.38 22.77 16.05
C ASP A 30 -13.13 21.24 16.16
N LEU A 31 -13.93 20.46 15.44
CA LEU A 31 -13.79 19.02 15.30
C LEU A 31 -12.89 18.75 14.09
N GLN A 32 -11.81 18.02 14.30
CA GLN A 32 -10.93 17.53 13.24
C GLN A 32 -11.07 16.02 13.14
N VAL A 33 -11.19 15.54 11.91
CA VAL A 33 -11.28 14.11 11.59
C VAL A 33 -10.18 13.76 10.62
N GLU A 34 -9.51 12.66 10.88
CA GLU A 34 -8.45 12.11 10.05
C GLU A 34 -8.77 10.65 9.70
N CYS A 35 -8.53 10.28 8.46
CA CYS A 35 -8.67 8.92 7.97
C CYS A 35 -7.37 8.53 7.26
N ARG A 36 -6.75 7.43 7.70
CA ARG A 36 -5.50 6.92 7.14
C ARG A 36 -5.66 5.46 6.76
N ALA A 37 -5.26 5.11 5.54
CA ALA A 37 -5.22 3.75 5.06
C ALA A 37 -3.77 3.31 4.83
N VAL A 38 -3.46 2.06 5.22
CA VAL A 38 -2.19 1.40 4.93
C VAL A 38 -2.45 0.01 4.37
N ASN A 39 -1.47 -0.54 3.65
CA ASN A 39 -1.58 -1.86 3.04
C ASN A 39 -1.87 -2.94 4.09
N SER A 40 -2.92 -3.73 3.86
CA SER A 40 -3.26 -4.93 4.60
C SER A 40 -4.02 -5.92 3.72
N ARG A 41 -3.87 -7.21 4.01
CA ARG A 41 -4.56 -8.28 3.26
C ARG A 41 -6.08 -8.24 3.39
N PHE A 42 -6.57 -7.87 4.57
CA PHE A 42 -8.00 -7.78 4.92
C PHE A 42 -8.33 -6.35 5.30
N LEU A 43 -9.61 -6.00 5.23
CA LEU A 43 -10.11 -4.74 5.76
C LEU A 43 -10.13 -4.80 7.28
N ASP A 44 -9.32 -3.96 7.91
CA ASP A 44 -9.24 -3.78 9.36
C ASP A 44 -9.53 -2.32 9.70
N LEU A 45 -10.55 -2.08 10.54
CA LEU A 45 -11.03 -0.74 10.87
C LEU A 45 -10.77 -0.43 12.35
N GLY A 46 -9.89 0.54 12.60
CA GLY A 46 -9.63 1.09 13.92
C GLY A 46 -10.24 2.47 14.08
N PHE A 47 -10.99 2.70 15.16
CA PHE A 47 -11.56 4.01 15.48
C PHE A 47 -10.98 4.53 16.79
N ARG A 48 -10.57 5.82 16.77
CA ARG A 48 -10.16 6.58 17.95
C ARG A 48 -11.02 7.83 18.01
N LEU A 49 -12.12 7.73 18.70
CA LEU A 49 -13.14 8.78 18.81
C LEU A 49 -13.26 9.23 20.27
N PRO A 50 -13.35 10.54 20.52
CA PRO A 50 -13.81 11.06 21.81
C PRO A 50 -15.23 10.55 22.12
N ASP A 51 -15.60 10.56 23.40
CA ASP A 51 -16.89 10.03 23.85
C ASP A 51 -18.07 10.70 23.15
N GLU A 52 -17.99 12.00 22.90
CA GLU A 52 -19.02 12.79 22.21
C GLU A 52 -19.23 12.35 20.75
N CYS A 53 -18.19 11.82 20.11
CA CYS A 53 -18.23 11.38 18.71
C CYS A 53 -18.51 9.87 18.56
N ARG A 54 -18.53 9.10 19.65
CA ARG A 54 -18.58 7.63 19.63
C ARG A 54 -19.84 7.08 18.97
N ALA A 55 -20.96 7.74 19.12
CA ALA A 55 -22.23 7.34 18.51
C ALA A 55 -22.22 7.43 16.95
N ALA A 56 -21.27 8.13 16.36
CA ALA A 56 -21.08 8.19 14.90
C ALA A 56 -20.35 6.96 14.32
N GLU A 57 -19.67 6.15 15.15
CA GLU A 57 -18.85 5.00 14.69
C GLU A 57 -19.59 4.01 13.78
N PRO A 58 -20.82 3.53 14.10
CA PRO A 58 -21.50 2.56 13.26
C PRO A 58 -21.73 3.06 11.83
N VAL A 59 -22.12 4.34 11.68
CA VAL A 59 -22.34 4.95 10.37
C VAL A 59 -21.05 5.11 9.59
N LEU A 60 -19.97 5.52 10.25
CA LEU A 60 -18.65 5.65 9.64
C LEU A 60 -18.09 4.29 9.21
N ARG A 61 -18.28 3.27 10.03
CA ARG A 61 -17.88 1.89 9.72
C ARG A 61 -18.57 1.38 8.45
N GLU A 62 -19.86 1.62 8.32
CA GLU A 62 -20.62 1.24 7.13
C GLU A 62 -20.10 1.98 5.88
N LEU A 63 -19.90 3.30 5.95
CA LEU A 63 -19.38 4.11 4.85
C LEU A 63 -18.01 3.63 4.37
N ILE A 64 -17.10 3.32 5.29
CA ILE A 64 -15.77 2.84 4.93
C ILE A 64 -15.84 1.45 4.30
N THR A 65 -16.65 0.53 4.87
CA THR A 65 -16.83 -0.83 4.33
C THR A 65 -17.44 -0.84 2.93
N GLN A 66 -18.31 0.13 2.61
CA GLN A 66 -18.86 0.28 1.26
C GLN A 66 -17.86 0.85 0.25
N SER A 67 -16.83 1.57 0.73
CA SER A 67 -15.87 2.28 -0.11
C SER A 67 -14.56 1.52 -0.31
N LEU A 68 -14.15 0.68 0.63
CA LEU A 68 -12.88 -0.02 0.66
C LEU A 68 -13.08 -1.52 0.85
N SER A 69 -12.37 -2.32 0.05
CA SER A 69 -12.44 -3.80 0.12
C SER A 69 -11.37 -4.42 1.00
N ARG A 70 -10.23 -3.72 1.18
CA ARG A 70 -9.07 -4.18 1.98
C ARG A 70 -8.25 -2.99 2.46
N GLY A 71 -7.29 -3.27 3.34
CA GLY A 71 -6.42 -2.27 3.95
C GLY A 71 -6.70 -2.10 5.44
N LYS A 72 -5.71 -1.65 6.19
CA LYS A 72 -5.91 -1.22 7.57
C LYS A 72 -6.22 0.27 7.57
N VAL A 73 -7.43 0.62 7.99
CA VAL A 73 -7.93 2.00 8.04
C VAL A 73 -8.02 2.46 9.49
N GLU A 74 -7.31 3.50 9.82
CA GLU A 74 -7.40 4.16 11.12
C GLU A 74 -8.16 5.48 10.95
N PHE A 75 -9.23 5.61 11.72
CA PHE A 75 -10.08 6.79 11.78
C PHE A 75 -9.93 7.46 13.14
N ARG A 76 -9.53 8.72 13.14
CA ARG A 76 -9.33 9.52 14.35
C ARG A 76 -10.20 10.76 14.31
N ALA A 77 -10.83 11.09 15.43
CA ALA A 77 -11.43 12.38 15.65
C ALA A 77 -10.82 13.00 16.90
N ALA A 78 -10.64 14.31 16.85
CA ALA A 78 -10.25 15.13 17.98
C ALA A 78 -10.95 16.47 17.88
N TRP A 79 -11.26 17.08 19.00
CA TRP A 79 -11.86 18.39 19.01
C TRP A 79 -11.18 19.31 20.04
N ARG A 80 -11.33 20.60 19.84
CA ARG A 80 -10.85 21.64 20.75
C ARG A 80 -11.79 22.83 20.71
N ILE A 81 -11.92 23.51 21.83
CA ILE A 81 -12.68 24.76 21.90
C ILE A 81 -11.96 25.82 21.09
N ASN A 82 -12.70 26.51 20.22
CA ASN A 82 -12.18 27.60 19.41
C ASN A 82 -12.14 28.88 20.24
N ASN A 83 -10.97 29.18 20.81
CA ASN A 83 -10.77 30.37 21.65
C ASN A 83 -10.81 31.68 20.88
N SER A 84 -10.68 31.68 19.55
CA SER A 84 -10.62 32.87 18.72
C SER A 84 -12.01 33.49 18.43
N SER A 85 -13.08 32.70 18.54
CA SER A 85 -14.43 33.12 18.22
C SER A 85 -15.36 33.34 19.43
N GLY A 86 -14.96 32.91 20.64
CA GLY A 86 -15.91 32.77 21.74
C GLY A 86 -15.58 33.42 23.05
N LEU A 87 -14.33 33.44 23.52
CA LEU A 87 -14.04 33.95 24.88
C LEU A 87 -14.19 35.49 25.03
N ALA A 88 -14.11 36.23 23.94
CA ALA A 88 -14.35 37.70 23.96
C ALA A 88 -15.81 38.10 23.80
N LYS A 89 -16.70 37.17 23.39
CA LYS A 89 -18.14 37.40 23.22
C LYS A 89 -19.00 36.36 23.95
N ALA A 90 -18.43 35.31 24.52
CA ALA A 90 -19.16 34.39 25.36
C ALA A 90 -19.63 35.14 26.62
N ASP A 91 -20.88 35.01 26.93
CA ASP A 91 -21.41 35.46 28.21
C ASP A 91 -20.52 34.84 29.32
N PRO A 92 -19.87 35.67 30.16
CA PRO A 92 -19.06 35.16 31.26
C PRO A 92 -19.79 34.16 32.15
N GLN A 93 -21.13 34.16 32.14
CA GLN A 93 -21.96 33.19 32.85
C GLN A 93 -22.08 31.83 32.12
N ALA A 94 -21.75 31.74 30.85
CA ALA A 94 -21.86 30.51 30.07
C ALA A 94 -20.63 29.64 30.11
N VAL A 95 -19.44 30.23 30.27
CA VAL A 95 -18.18 29.52 30.41
C VAL A 95 -17.84 29.43 31.89
N GLY A 96 -18.04 28.27 32.48
CA GLY A 96 -17.75 28.03 33.88
C GLY A 96 -18.91 28.36 34.83
N ALA A 97 -20.16 28.30 34.35
CA ALA A 97 -21.32 28.42 35.22
C ALA A 97 -21.26 27.36 36.33
N LEU A 98 -21.43 27.82 37.57
CA LEU A 98 -21.45 26.97 38.74
C LEU A 98 -22.78 26.20 38.79
N ASN A 99 -22.70 24.87 38.93
CA ASN A 99 -23.87 24.04 39.15
C ASN A 99 -24.30 24.12 40.63
N SER A 100 -25.36 24.83 40.88
CA SER A 100 -25.88 25.09 42.24
C SER A 100 -26.23 23.81 42.96
N GLU A 101 -26.85 22.83 42.31
CA GLU A 101 -27.21 21.55 42.91
C GLU A 101 -25.96 20.75 43.33
N ARG A 102 -24.91 20.74 42.51
CA ARG A 102 -23.62 20.08 42.83
C ARG A 102 -22.90 20.79 43.95
N LEU A 103 -22.96 22.12 44.00
CA LEU A 103 -22.37 22.90 45.08
C LEU A 103 -23.06 22.59 46.42
N GLU A 104 -24.40 22.55 46.42
CA GLU A 104 -25.16 22.20 47.66
C GLU A 104 -24.88 20.77 48.10
N ALA A 105 -24.83 19.80 47.15
CA ALA A 105 -24.47 18.43 47.47
C ALA A 105 -23.04 18.35 48.02
N LEU A 106 -22.06 19.06 47.46
CA LEU A 106 -20.67 19.09 47.94
C LEU A 106 -20.60 19.71 49.36
N LYS A 107 -21.33 20.77 49.62
CA LYS A 107 -21.43 21.40 50.93
C LYS A 107 -22.00 20.42 51.99
N ALA A 108 -23.03 19.68 51.61
CA ALA A 108 -23.60 18.65 52.50
C ALA A 108 -22.62 17.51 52.80
N LEU A 109 -21.83 17.09 51.77
CA LEU A 109 -20.80 16.10 51.94
C LEU A 109 -19.66 16.59 52.86
N GLN A 110 -19.20 17.83 52.67
CA GLN A 110 -18.20 18.44 53.53
C GLN A 110 -18.66 18.49 54.98
N ALA A 111 -19.89 18.87 55.26
CA ALA A 111 -20.45 18.91 56.61
C ALA A 111 -20.45 17.53 57.27
N LYS A 112 -20.85 16.47 56.53
CA LYS A 112 -20.81 15.07 57.05
C LYS A 112 -19.38 14.60 57.34
N VAL A 113 -18.40 14.98 56.49
CA VAL A 113 -17.01 14.63 56.71
C VAL A 113 -16.48 15.33 57.99
N GLN A 114 -16.82 16.62 58.18
CA GLN A 114 -16.43 17.37 59.37
C GLN A 114 -17.07 16.83 60.65
N GLU A 115 -18.33 16.38 60.59
CA GLU A 115 -18.99 15.72 61.69
C GLU A 115 -18.31 14.40 62.08
N THR A 116 -17.84 13.63 61.09
CA THR A 116 -17.20 12.32 61.32
C THR A 116 -15.74 12.51 61.75
N PHE A 117 -15.04 13.46 61.17
CA PHE A 117 -13.61 13.74 61.40
C PHE A 117 -13.46 15.15 61.91
N GLY A 118 -13.59 15.40 63.20
CA GLY A 118 -13.69 16.72 63.81
C GLY A 118 -12.55 17.73 63.47
N ASN A 119 -11.45 17.31 62.84
CA ASN A 119 -10.33 18.13 62.41
C ASN A 119 -10.23 18.27 60.88
N ALA A 120 -11.26 17.84 60.12
CA ALA A 120 -11.24 17.96 58.65
C ALA A 120 -11.28 19.45 58.25
N GLN A 121 -10.34 19.86 57.40
CA GLN A 121 -10.32 21.21 56.85
C GLN A 121 -11.42 21.42 55.84
N GLU A 122 -11.86 22.66 55.73
CA GLU A 122 -12.77 23.09 54.65
C GLU A 122 -12.12 22.98 53.28
N LEU A 123 -12.92 22.64 52.27
CA LEU A 123 -12.45 22.63 50.88
C LEU A 123 -12.08 24.02 50.47
N SER A 124 -10.92 24.17 49.84
CA SER A 124 -10.50 25.43 49.21
C SER A 124 -11.38 25.72 47.97
N VAL A 125 -11.46 26.99 47.56
CA VAL A 125 -12.11 27.37 46.31
C VAL A 125 -11.55 26.58 45.11
N ALA A 126 -10.26 26.33 45.10
CA ALA A 126 -9.62 25.53 44.04
C ALA A 126 -10.10 24.08 44.03
N ASP A 127 -10.32 23.47 45.19
CA ASP A 127 -10.83 22.10 45.30
C ASP A 127 -12.29 22.04 44.87
N ILE A 128 -13.11 23.02 45.27
CA ILE A 128 -14.50 23.15 44.86
C ILE A 128 -14.62 23.25 43.33
N LEU A 129 -13.84 24.14 42.70
CA LEU A 129 -13.87 24.35 41.26
C LEU A 129 -13.37 23.14 40.46
N ARG A 130 -12.49 22.32 41.06
CA ARG A 130 -12.01 21.06 40.45
C ARG A 130 -12.94 19.88 40.67
N TRP A 131 -13.95 20.02 41.54
CA TRP A 131 -14.87 18.92 41.82
C TRP A 131 -15.72 18.60 40.61
N PRO A 132 -15.79 17.29 40.20
CA PRO A 132 -16.53 16.90 39.02
C PRO A 132 -17.98 17.40 38.99
N GLY A 133 -18.33 18.14 37.95
CA GLY A 133 -19.68 18.64 37.73
C GLY A 133 -20.06 19.91 38.50
N VAL A 134 -19.15 20.52 39.29
CA VAL A 134 -19.37 21.82 39.92
C VAL A 134 -19.28 22.98 38.93
N VAL A 135 -18.28 22.90 38.05
CA VAL A 135 -18.18 23.81 36.91
C VAL A 135 -18.86 23.17 35.72
N SER A 136 -19.87 23.81 35.19
CA SER A 136 -20.54 23.34 33.96
C SER A 136 -19.63 23.59 32.77
N GLU A 137 -19.14 22.52 32.19
CA GLU A 137 -18.48 22.62 30.88
C GLU A 137 -19.55 22.68 29.79
N PRO A 138 -19.44 23.63 28.82
CA PRO A 138 -20.39 23.67 27.71
C PRO A 138 -20.24 22.35 26.90
N ARG A 139 -21.30 21.56 26.87
CA ARG A 139 -21.41 20.34 26.11
C ARG A 139 -22.38 20.55 24.98
N GLY A 140 -21.92 20.42 23.72
CA GLY A 140 -22.81 20.45 22.58
C GLY A 140 -23.87 19.35 22.65
N GLU A 141 -24.93 19.51 21.89
CA GLU A 141 -25.96 18.49 21.72
C GLU A 141 -25.36 17.23 21.06
N GLU A 142 -25.73 16.05 21.54
CA GLU A 142 -25.24 14.77 21.03
C GLU A 142 -25.48 14.64 19.53
N GLU A 143 -26.65 15.05 19.03
CA GLU A 143 -27.00 15.03 17.62
C GLU A 143 -26.09 15.94 16.78
N GLY A 144 -25.68 17.09 17.32
CA GLY A 144 -24.73 18.00 16.68
C GLY A 144 -23.35 17.37 16.50
N TRP A 145 -22.87 16.64 17.53
CA TRP A 145 -21.60 15.89 17.46
C TRP A 145 -21.66 14.75 16.46
N ILE A 146 -22.74 13.97 16.46
CA ILE A 146 -22.93 12.85 15.52
C ILE A 146 -22.92 13.37 14.08
N THR A 147 -23.73 14.38 13.80
CA THR A 147 -23.87 14.97 12.46
C THR A 147 -22.54 15.52 11.96
N ALA A 148 -21.86 16.35 12.76
CA ALA A 148 -20.57 16.93 12.40
C ALA A 148 -19.49 15.86 12.17
N THR A 149 -19.47 14.81 13.02
CA THR A 149 -18.50 13.71 12.90
C THR A 149 -18.73 12.90 11.63
N VAL A 150 -19.98 12.58 11.30
CA VAL A 150 -20.35 11.85 10.08
C VAL A 150 -20.02 12.69 8.82
N GLU A 151 -20.34 13.97 8.81
CA GLU A 151 -20.05 14.86 7.67
C GLU A 151 -18.54 15.04 7.47
N ALA A 152 -17.79 15.32 8.54
CA ALA A 152 -16.34 15.40 8.48
C ALA A 152 -15.73 14.07 8.04
N GLY A 153 -16.27 12.95 8.54
CA GLY A 153 -15.85 11.61 8.16
C GLY A 153 -16.06 11.29 6.68
N LYS A 154 -17.22 11.65 6.12
CA LYS A 154 -17.50 11.53 4.67
C LYS A 154 -16.50 12.33 3.84
N GLN A 155 -16.21 13.55 4.26
CA GLN A 155 -15.26 14.40 3.55
C GLN A 155 -13.83 13.87 3.68
N ALA A 156 -13.40 13.46 4.86
CA ALA A 156 -12.07 12.87 5.07
C ALA A 156 -11.90 11.58 4.24
N LEU A 157 -12.93 10.73 4.16
CA LEU A 157 -12.94 9.54 3.31
C LEU A 157 -12.85 9.89 1.82
N ALA A 158 -13.55 10.90 1.35
CA ALA A 158 -13.46 11.36 -0.04
C ALA A 158 -12.05 11.83 -0.39
N VAL A 159 -11.42 12.64 0.47
CA VAL A 159 -10.03 13.10 0.30
C VAL A 159 -9.05 11.90 0.31
N LEU A 160 -9.25 10.92 1.20
CA LEU A 160 -8.47 9.69 1.22
C LEU A 160 -8.56 8.93 -0.12
N LEU A 161 -9.76 8.76 -0.67
CA LEU A 161 -9.97 8.08 -1.95
C LEU A 161 -9.33 8.83 -3.11
N GLU A 162 -9.41 10.16 -3.13
CA GLU A 162 -8.71 10.99 -4.12
C GLU A 162 -7.19 10.85 -4.01
N SER A 163 -6.64 10.88 -2.80
CA SER A 163 -5.22 10.63 -2.55
C SER A 163 -4.76 9.28 -3.07
N ARG A 164 -5.52 8.21 -2.78
CA ARG A 164 -5.24 6.84 -3.26
C ARG A 164 -5.27 6.75 -4.78
N ASN A 165 -6.22 7.42 -5.43
CA ASN A 165 -6.33 7.45 -6.88
C ASN A 165 -5.17 8.22 -7.54
N ALA A 166 -4.77 9.34 -6.96
CA ALA A 166 -3.64 10.14 -7.44
C ALA A 166 -2.32 9.35 -7.33
N GLU A 167 -2.09 8.70 -6.19
CA GLU A 167 -0.92 7.85 -5.97
C GLU A 167 -0.94 6.62 -6.88
N GLY A 168 -2.10 5.97 -7.08
CA GLY A 168 -2.26 4.85 -7.99
C GLY A 168 -1.88 5.23 -9.43
N LYS A 169 -2.29 6.40 -9.93
CA LYS A 169 -1.88 6.91 -11.24
C LYS A 169 -0.37 7.12 -11.33
N ALA A 170 0.25 7.68 -10.29
CA ALA A 170 1.70 7.86 -10.25
C ALA A 170 2.44 6.51 -10.29
N LEU A 171 1.98 5.52 -9.52
CA LEU A 171 2.51 4.16 -9.52
C LEU A 171 2.40 3.49 -10.89
N VAL A 172 1.25 3.61 -11.58
CA VAL A 172 1.09 3.12 -12.96
C VAL A 172 2.13 3.75 -13.89
N GLY A 173 2.39 5.05 -13.77
CA GLY A 173 3.44 5.74 -14.54
C GLY A 173 4.83 5.15 -14.30
N VAL A 174 5.18 4.89 -13.04
CA VAL A 174 6.45 4.26 -12.66
C VAL A 174 6.55 2.84 -13.24
N LEU A 175 5.51 2.02 -13.08
CA LEU A 175 5.47 0.65 -13.61
C LEU A 175 5.58 0.61 -15.13
N THR A 176 4.91 1.52 -15.83
CA THR A 176 5.01 1.66 -17.28
C THR A 176 6.44 2.02 -17.70
N SER A 177 7.10 2.94 -16.98
CA SER A 177 8.49 3.31 -17.24
C SER A 177 9.44 2.11 -17.07
N ILE A 178 9.26 1.33 -16.01
CA ILE A 178 10.06 0.10 -15.75
C ILE A 178 9.81 -0.93 -16.87
N THR A 179 8.55 -1.16 -17.25
CA THR A 179 8.18 -2.07 -18.34
C THR A 179 8.84 -1.68 -19.67
N ASN A 180 8.86 -0.38 -19.98
CA ASN A 180 9.52 0.13 -21.19
C ASN A 180 11.04 -0.09 -21.16
N LYS A 181 11.71 0.08 -20.01
CA LYS A 181 13.13 -0.24 -19.85
C LYS A 181 13.40 -1.72 -20.08
N MET A 182 12.58 -2.61 -19.48
CA MET A 182 12.71 -4.06 -19.69
C MET A 182 12.52 -4.44 -21.16
N ARG A 183 11.52 -3.83 -21.82
CA ARG A 183 11.29 -4.03 -23.26
C ARG A 183 12.50 -3.62 -24.10
N ALA A 184 13.11 -2.48 -23.81
CA ALA A 184 14.30 -2.01 -24.52
C ALA A 184 15.47 -2.99 -24.38
N ILE A 185 15.68 -3.57 -23.19
CA ILE A 185 16.70 -4.60 -22.96
C ILE A 185 16.39 -5.84 -23.81
N VAL A 186 15.16 -6.33 -23.81
CA VAL A 186 14.73 -7.49 -24.60
C VAL A 186 14.92 -7.23 -26.09
N GLN A 187 14.50 -6.08 -26.60
CA GLN A 187 14.65 -5.69 -28.02
C GLN A 187 16.14 -5.62 -28.46
N LYS A 188 17.03 -5.22 -27.56
CA LYS A 188 18.47 -5.17 -27.86
C LYS A 188 19.09 -6.56 -28.00
N ILE A 189 18.60 -7.53 -27.23
CA ILE A 189 19.18 -8.90 -27.19
C ILE A 189 18.48 -9.82 -28.18
N GLU A 190 17.17 -9.66 -28.41
CA GLU A 190 16.36 -10.53 -29.28
C GLU A 190 17.00 -10.82 -30.65
N PRO A 191 17.54 -9.84 -31.43
CA PRO A 191 18.12 -10.11 -32.74
C PRO A 191 19.44 -10.88 -32.68
N LYS A 192 20.17 -10.83 -31.56
CA LYS A 192 21.46 -11.51 -31.39
C LYS A 192 21.31 -13.01 -31.06
N LEU A 193 20.14 -13.42 -30.57
CA LEU A 193 19.90 -14.83 -30.17
C LEU A 193 19.87 -15.78 -31.38
N PRO A 194 19.12 -15.49 -32.46
CA PRO A 194 19.12 -16.34 -33.65
C PRO A 194 20.50 -16.47 -34.28
N GLU A 195 21.27 -15.38 -34.38
CA GLU A 195 22.65 -15.38 -34.90
C GLU A 195 23.57 -16.27 -34.06
N SER A 196 23.43 -16.19 -32.73
CA SER A 196 24.20 -17.03 -31.81
C SER A 196 23.83 -18.52 -31.93
N VAL A 197 22.54 -18.85 -32.09
CA VAL A 197 22.06 -20.21 -32.29
C VAL A 197 22.54 -20.76 -33.65
N ALA A 198 22.40 -19.98 -34.74
CA ALA A 198 22.83 -20.38 -36.08
C ALA A 198 24.35 -20.62 -36.16
N HIS A 199 25.16 -19.74 -35.57
CA HIS A 199 26.62 -19.89 -35.53
C HIS A 199 27.02 -21.16 -34.75
N TYR A 200 26.31 -21.49 -33.69
CA TYR A 200 26.59 -22.74 -32.95
C TYR A 200 26.16 -23.99 -33.72
N GLN A 201 25.03 -23.91 -34.40
CA GLN A 201 24.58 -25.01 -35.27
C GLN A 201 25.60 -25.30 -36.38
N GLU A 202 26.15 -24.27 -36.99
CA GLU A 202 27.18 -24.38 -38.00
C GLU A 202 28.45 -25.04 -37.47
N LYS A 203 28.96 -24.53 -36.33
CA LYS A 203 30.13 -25.14 -35.64
C LYS A 203 29.88 -26.58 -35.23
N LEU A 204 28.70 -26.92 -34.72
CA LEU A 204 28.34 -28.28 -34.35
C LEU A 204 28.36 -29.20 -35.58
N THR A 205 27.80 -28.74 -36.70
CA THR A 205 27.76 -29.47 -37.95
C THR A 205 29.17 -29.69 -38.52
N GLU A 206 30.01 -28.66 -38.49
CA GLU A 206 31.42 -28.74 -38.91
C GLU A 206 32.20 -29.78 -38.09
N ARG A 207 32.13 -29.71 -36.78
CA ARG A 207 32.77 -30.65 -35.87
C ARG A 207 32.25 -32.08 -35.99
N LEU A 208 30.94 -32.26 -36.24
CA LEU A 208 30.35 -33.57 -36.54
C LEU A 208 30.91 -34.15 -37.83
N SER A 209 31.04 -33.31 -38.88
CA SER A 209 31.61 -33.77 -40.15
C SER A 209 33.10 -34.14 -40.06
N GLU A 210 33.88 -33.34 -39.29
CA GLU A 210 35.28 -33.68 -38.98
C GLU A 210 35.43 -34.98 -38.21
N ALA A 211 34.53 -35.19 -37.23
CA ALA A 211 34.49 -36.41 -36.42
C ALA A 211 34.20 -37.66 -37.26
N LEU A 212 33.23 -37.56 -38.16
CA LEU A 212 32.87 -38.66 -39.07
C LEU A 212 34.01 -38.97 -40.05
N ALA A 213 34.64 -37.92 -40.63
CA ALA A 213 35.78 -38.09 -41.49
C ALA A 213 37.00 -38.73 -40.79
N ALA A 214 37.29 -38.33 -39.55
CA ALA A 214 38.34 -38.94 -38.72
C ALA A 214 38.06 -40.40 -38.36
N GLN A 215 36.79 -40.76 -38.13
CA GLN A 215 36.37 -42.12 -37.85
C GLN A 215 36.49 -43.04 -39.09
N GLU A 216 36.19 -42.52 -40.28
CA GLU A 216 36.37 -43.24 -41.55
C GLU A 216 37.84 -43.53 -41.84
N GLN A 217 38.75 -42.61 -41.52
CA GLN A 217 40.21 -42.77 -41.69
C GLN A 217 40.85 -43.70 -40.62
N ALA A 218 40.26 -43.81 -39.44
CA ALA A 218 40.76 -44.59 -38.29
C ALA A 218 40.28 -46.02 -38.27
N LYS A 219 39.98 -46.67 -39.39
CA LYS A 219 39.65 -48.11 -39.45
C LYS A 219 40.78 -48.93 -38.90
N GLY A 220 40.88 -49.05 -37.56
CA GLY A 220 41.83 -49.95 -36.89
C GLY A 220 42.33 -49.57 -35.51
N SER A 221 41.98 -48.45 -34.91
CA SER A 221 42.48 -48.15 -33.54
C SER A 221 41.39 -47.56 -32.63
N SER A 222 41.29 -48.10 -31.43
CA SER A 222 40.26 -47.89 -30.42
C SER A 222 40.42 -46.61 -29.54
N GLY A 223 41.13 -45.57 -29.98
CA GLY A 223 41.53 -44.47 -29.09
C GLY A 223 40.87 -43.10 -29.33
N PRO A 224 40.82 -42.50 -30.54
CA PRO A 224 40.37 -41.11 -30.70
C PRO A 224 38.86 -40.95 -30.76
N GLY A 225 38.07 -41.99 -30.98
CA GLY A 225 36.61 -41.89 -31.18
C GLY A 225 35.83 -41.57 -29.92
N VAL A 226 36.27 -42.01 -28.74
CA VAL A 226 35.56 -41.83 -27.48
C VAL A 226 35.66 -40.34 -27.03
N GLU A 227 36.85 -39.74 -27.10
CA GLU A 227 37.08 -38.35 -26.71
C GLU A 227 36.34 -37.39 -27.64
N LEU A 228 36.26 -37.69 -28.93
CA LEU A 228 35.55 -36.89 -29.91
C LEU A 228 34.03 -36.97 -29.71
N MET A 229 33.48 -38.14 -29.41
CA MET A 229 32.05 -38.32 -29.09
C MET A 229 31.69 -37.61 -27.81
N GLU A 230 32.56 -37.53 -26.81
CA GLU A 230 32.29 -36.78 -25.57
C GLU A 230 32.25 -35.25 -25.82
N ARG A 231 33.15 -34.71 -26.66
CA ARG A 231 33.12 -33.30 -27.10
C ARG A 231 31.84 -32.97 -27.87
N ILE A 232 31.40 -33.86 -28.76
CA ILE A 232 30.14 -33.70 -29.49
C ILE A 232 28.95 -33.66 -28.53
N ARG A 233 28.89 -34.53 -27.52
CA ARG A 233 27.85 -34.54 -26.50
C ARG A 233 27.81 -33.20 -25.75
N GLN A 234 28.96 -32.65 -25.37
CA GLN A 234 29.06 -31.38 -24.68
C GLN A 234 28.55 -30.23 -25.57
N GLU A 235 28.88 -30.22 -26.86
CA GLU A 235 28.39 -29.20 -27.81
C GLU A 235 26.87 -29.29 -28.04
N VAL A 236 26.30 -30.50 -28.11
CA VAL A 236 24.85 -30.72 -28.20
C VAL A 236 24.12 -30.17 -26.97
N VAL A 237 24.68 -30.40 -25.78
CA VAL A 237 24.13 -29.86 -24.53
C VAL A 237 24.16 -28.31 -24.53
N LEU A 238 25.27 -27.72 -24.97
CA LEU A 238 25.39 -26.25 -25.09
C LEU A 238 24.42 -25.66 -26.13
N TYR A 239 24.17 -26.37 -27.23
CA TYR A 239 23.20 -25.98 -28.25
C TYR A 239 21.76 -26.00 -27.68
N ALA A 240 21.39 -27.09 -26.96
CA ALA A 240 20.09 -27.19 -26.31
C ALA A 240 19.85 -26.04 -25.31
N VAL A 241 20.85 -25.70 -24.49
CA VAL A 241 20.79 -24.57 -23.55
C VAL A 241 20.53 -23.25 -24.27
N ARG A 242 21.08 -23.04 -25.48
CA ARG A 242 20.89 -21.81 -26.27
C ARG A 242 19.47 -21.68 -26.85
N ILE A 243 18.89 -22.80 -27.30
CA ILE A 243 17.50 -22.83 -27.76
C ILE A 243 16.57 -22.48 -26.59
N ASP A 244 16.77 -23.06 -25.41
CA ASP A 244 16.00 -22.76 -24.21
C ASP A 244 16.04 -21.26 -23.87
N VAL A 245 17.23 -20.63 -23.97
CA VAL A 245 17.37 -19.18 -23.72
C VAL A 245 16.54 -18.36 -24.69
N ALA A 246 16.50 -18.71 -25.98
CA ALA A 246 15.70 -18.00 -26.98
C ALA A 246 14.18 -18.11 -26.68
N GLU A 247 13.72 -19.31 -26.26
CA GLU A 247 12.33 -19.53 -25.86
C GLU A 247 11.96 -18.72 -24.62
N GLU A 248 12.83 -18.67 -23.62
CA GLU A 248 12.63 -17.86 -22.41
C GLU A 248 12.52 -16.36 -22.72
N PHE A 249 13.29 -15.83 -23.72
CA PHE A 249 13.15 -14.45 -24.18
C PHE A 249 11.79 -14.20 -24.86
N ALA A 250 11.28 -15.12 -25.63
CA ALA A 250 9.96 -15.01 -26.23
C ALA A 250 8.85 -15.02 -25.16
N ARG A 251 8.95 -15.87 -24.14
CA ARG A 251 8.01 -15.91 -23.01
C ARG A 251 8.05 -14.61 -22.21
N LEU A 252 9.24 -14.06 -21.91
CA LEU A 252 9.39 -12.79 -21.20
C LEU A 252 8.71 -11.64 -21.95
N LYS A 253 8.86 -11.56 -23.26
CA LYS A 253 8.19 -10.59 -24.13
C LYS A 253 6.66 -10.70 -24.00
N THR A 254 6.14 -11.92 -23.99
CA THR A 254 4.72 -12.18 -23.81
C THR A 254 4.23 -11.72 -22.44
N HIS A 255 4.99 -11.98 -21.37
CA HIS A 255 4.65 -11.53 -20.03
C HIS A 255 4.72 -10.00 -19.89
N LEU A 256 5.69 -9.33 -20.53
CA LEU A 256 5.76 -7.86 -20.55
C LEU A 256 4.54 -7.26 -21.25
N GLN A 257 4.08 -7.85 -22.35
CA GLN A 257 2.85 -7.44 -23.02
C GLN A 257 1.61 -7.62 -22.14
N ALA A 258 1.56 -8.73 -21.37
CA ALA A 258 0.48 -8.97 -20.42
C ALA A 258 0.48 -7.95 -19.26
N VAL A 259 1.67 -7.51 -18.80
CA VAL A 259 1.82 -6.43 -17.80
C VAL A 259 1.23 -5.13 -18.34
N GLU A 260 1.58 -4.71 -19.55
CA GLU A 260 1.03 -3.49 -20.16
C GLU A 260 -0.48 -3.55 -20.31
N THR A 261 -1.00 -4.70 -20.76
CA THR A 261 -2.44 -4.91 -20.87
C THR A 261 -3.12 -4.81 -19.50
N ALA A 262 -2.48 -5.34 -18.45
CA ALA A 262 -3.00 -5.23 -17.09
C ALA A 262 -2.98 -3.80 -16.57
N LEU A 263 -1.91 -3.03 -16.81
CA LEU A 263 -1.78 -1.63 -16.42
C LEU A 263 -2.76 -0.70 -17.16
N GLY A 264 -3.12 -1.03 -18.41
CA GLY A 264 -4.13 -0.31 -19.19
C GLY A 264 -5.57 -0.76 -18.93
N GLY A 265 -5.77 -1.83 -18.16
CA GLY A 265 -7.07 -2.42 -17.87
C GLY A 265 -7.86 -1.67 -16.80
N LYS A 266 -9.14 -2.06 -16.64
CA LYS A 266 -10.02 -1.60 -15.57
C LYS A 266 -10.21 -2.73 -14.57
N GLY A 267 -10.12 -2.42 -13.26
CA GLY A 267 -10.40 -3.38 -12.20
C GLY A 267 -9.19 -3.74 -11.33
N PRO A 268 -9.34 -4.65 -10.36
CA PRO A 268 -8.30 -5.01 -9.41
C PRO A 268 -7.14 -5.71 -10.13
N VAL A 269 -6.06 -4.97 -10.35
CA VAL A 269 -4.89 -5.44 -11.13
C VAL A 269 -3.79 -6.03 -10.26
N GLY A 270 -3.76 -5.72 -8.95
CA GLY A 270 -2.66 -6.08 -8.06
C GLY A 270 -2.33 -7.57 -8.06
N LYS A 271 -3.34 -8.46 -7.91
CA LYS A 271 -3.12 -9.92 -7.93
C LYS A 271 -2.61 -10.43 -9.28
N ARG A 272 -3.12 -9.85 -10.38
CA ARG A 272 -2.69 -10.24 -11.73
C ARG A 272 -1.25 -9.80 -11.98
N LEU A 273 -0.89 -8.60 -11.56
CA LEU A 273 0.47 -8.10 -11.67
C LEU A 273 1.43 -8.89 -10.79
N ASP A 274 1.04 -9.23 -9.55
CA ASP A 274 1.87 -10.07 -8.66
C ASP A 274 2.19 -11.43 -9.29
N PHE A 275 1.20 -12.09 -9.88
CA PHE A 275 1.42 -13.33 -10.65
C PHE A 275 2.38 -13.11 -11.83
N LEU A 276 2.19 -12.04 -12.62
CA LEU A 276 3.07 -11.73 -13.74
C LEU A 276 4.51 -11.43 -13.28
N MET A 277 4.70 -10.80 -12.12
CA MET A 277 6.03 -10.59 -11.53
C MET A 277 6.71 -11.91 -11.16
N GLN A 278 5.95 -12.89 -10.65
CA GLN A 278 6.48 -14.22 -10.35
C GLN A 278 6.93 -14.93 -11.63
N GLU A 279 6.13 -14.89 -12.69
CA GLU A 279 6.51 -15.48 -13.99
C GLU A 279 7.72 -14.78 -14.60
N LEU A 280 7.75 -13.44 -14.63
CA LEU A 280 8.91 -12.66 -15.09
C LEU A 280 10.18 -13.01 -14.31
N ASN A 281 10.08 -13.16 -12.98
CA ASN A 281 11.21 -13.51 -12.13
C ASN A 281 11.68 -14.93 -12.42
N ARG A 282 10.76 -15.87 -12.64
CA ARG A 282 11.07 -17.25 -13.03
C ARG A 282 11.87 -17.28 -14.35
N GLU A 283 11.38 -16.60 -15.38
CA GLU A 283 12.06 -16.51 -16.67
C GLU A 283 13.43 -15.82 -16.55
N ALA A 284 13.58 -14.79 -15.73
CA ALA A 284 14.85 -14.12 -15.49
C ALA A 284 15.86 -14.97 -14.70
N ASN A 285 15.42 -15.77 -13.72
CA ASN A 285 16.27 -16.61 -12.90
C ASN A 285 16.84 -17.80 -13.67
N THR A 286 16.06 -18.44 -14.54
CA THR A 286 16.51 -19.55 -15.37
C THR A 286 17.68 -19.14 -16.28
N ARG A 287 17.78 -17.87 -16.63
CA ARG A 287 18.85 -17.29 -17.48
C ARG A 287 20.17 -17.06 -16.78
N SER A 288 20.16 -16.63 -15.53
CA SER A 288 21.40 -16.36 -14.80
C SER A 288 22.25 -17.61 -14.61
N SER A 289 21.67 -18.79 -14.72
CA SER A 289 22.37 -20.09 -14.62
C SER A 289 22.81 -20.68 -15.98
N LYS A 290 22.30 -20.13 -17.12
CA LYS A 290 22.52 -20.67 -18.47
C LYS A 290 23.19 -19.64 -19.41
N SER A 291 24.19 -18.89 -18.93
CA SER A 291 24.78 -17.77 -19.69
C SER A 291 25.39 -18.20 -21.02
N VAL A 292 24.83 -17.64 -22.10
CA VAL A 292 25.23 -17.88 -23.50
C VAL A 292 26.29 -16.89 -23.97
N SER A 293 26.27 -15.67 -23.40
CA SER A 293 27.24 -14.60 -23.64
C SER A 293 27.24 -13.63 -22.45
N GLU A 294 28.32 -12.86 -22.31
CA GLU A 294 28.44 -11.82 -21.28
C GLU A 294 27.31 -10.78 -21.38
N GLU A 295 26.95 -10.38 -22.61
CA GLU A 295 25.83 -9.44 -22.84
C GLU A 295 24.48 -10.00 -22.39
N CYS A 296 24.22 -11.29 -22.62
CA CYS A 296 22.99 -11.95 -22.15
C CYS A 296 22.96 -12.05 -20.63
N THR A 297 24.09 -12.30 -19.99
CA THR A 297 24.22 -12.33 -18.53
C THR A 297 23.93 -10.96 -17.93
N GLN A 298 24.52 -9.90 -18.48
CA GLN A 298 24.29 -8.53 -18.05
C GLN A 298 22.82 -8.12 -18.20
N ALA A 299 22.22 -8.43 -19.36
CA ALA A 299 20.79 -8.16 -19.59
C ALA A 299 19.89 -8.92 -18.60
N ALA A 300 20.19 -10.17 -18.28
CA ALA A 300 19.44 -10.96 -17.29
C ALA A 300 19.52 -10.33 -15.88
N LEU A 301 20.69 -9.84 -15.48
CA LEU A 301 20.87 -9.15 -14.19
C LEU A 301 20.08 -7.84 -14.15
N GLU A 302 20.14 -7.04 -15.21
CA GLU A 302 19.37 -5.77 -15.31
C GLU A 302 17.85 -6.03 -15.26
N LEU A 303 17.37 -7.03 -16.02
CA LEU A 303 15.97 -7.44 -15.99
C LEU A 303 15.53 -7.88 -14.59
N LYS A 304 16.35 -8.66 -13.88
CA LYS A 304 16.05 -9.09 -12.53
C LYS A 304 15.91 -7.91 -11.55
N LEU A 305 16.80 -6.94 -11.62
CA LEU A 305 16.72 -5.72 -10.80
C LEU A 305 15.42 -4.94 -11.09
N LEU A 306 15.07 -4.79 -12.36
CA LEU A 306 13.84 -4.09 -12.76
C LEU A 306 12.57 -4.85 -12.33
N ILE A 307 12.58 -6.19 -12.37
CA ILE A 307 11.48 -7.03 -11.89
C ILE A 307 11.29 -6.87 -10.38
N GLU A 308 12.36 -6.86 -9.59
CA GLU A 308 12.25 -6.66 -8.14
C GLU A 308 11.75 -5.24 -7.81
N GLN A 309 12.24 -4.21 -8.51
CA GLN A 309 11.71 -2.85 -8.37
C GLN A 309 10.21 -2.78 -8.68
N MET A 310 9.77 -3.44 -9.75
CA MET A 310 8.38 -3.50 -10.13
C MET A 310 7.53 -4.23 -9.08
N ARG A 311 8.03 -5.34 -8.56
CA ARG A 311 7.36 -6.16 -7.54
C ARG A 311 7.07 -5.37 -6.26
N GLU A 312 8.04 -4.57 -5.79
CA GLU A 312 7.85 -3.70 -4.63
C GLU A 312 6.71 -2.68 -4.85
N GLN A 313 6.62 -2.09 -6.05
CA GLN A 313 5.58 -1.12 -6.36
C GLN A 313 4.20 -1.78 -6.52
N VAL A 314 4.13 -2.96 -7.10
CA VAL A 314 2.88 -3.73 -7.29
C VAL A 314 2.22 -4.09 -5.96
N GLN A 315 2.99 -4.31 -4.89
CA GLN A 315 2.45 -4.61 -3.56
C GLN A 315 1.57 -3.49 -3.00
N ASN A 316 1.72 -2.27 -3.48
CA ASN A 316 0.94 -1.11 -3.04
C ASN A 316 -0.26 -0.80 -3.96
N LEU A 317 -0.53 -1.62 -4.98
CA LEU A 317 -1.64 -1.43 -5.93
C LEU A 317 -2.86 -2.28 -5.61
N GLU A 318 -4.03 -1.66 -5.79
CA GLU A 318 -5.34 -2.30 -5.71
C GLU A 318 -6.10 -2.20 -7.05
#